data_da761399fcfb6fcfdbaac238c976f337
#
_entry.id   da761399fcfb6fcfdbaac238c976f337
#
_cell.length_a   1.000
_cell.length_b   1.000
_cell.length_c   1.000
_cell.angle_alpha   90.00
_cell.angle_beta   90.00
_cell.angle_gamma   90.00
#
_symmetry.space_group_name_H-M   'P 1'
#
loop_
_entity.id
_entity.type
_entity.pdbx_description
1 polymer ?
#
loop_
_entity_poly.entity_id
_entity_poly.type
_entity_poly.pdbx_seq_one_letter_code
_entity_poly.pdbx_strand_id
1 'polypeptide(L)'
;GIAGNDDQGEHWMIKVTGVRFRQAGKVYYFDPKNLKLERGSHVIVETARGIEYGTVIVPPKGITDDEVVQPLKAVIRVATPEDDRIEERNHEKEKEAYKICLEKIEKHGLAMKLVQAEYTFDNNKLLFYFTADGRIDFRELVKDLASVFRTRIELRQIGVRDETKILGGIGICGRPLCCHTFLTEFAPVSIK
;
A
#
# COMPACT_ATOMS: atom_id res chain seq x y z
N GLY A 1 49.70 29.17 -13.12
CA GLY A 1 48.34 29.00 -12.78
C GLY A 1 47.83 27.76 -13.42
N ILE A 2 47.74 26.66 -12.67
CA ILE A 2 47.12 25.42 -13.17
C ILE A 2 45.81 25.32 -12.44
N ALA A 3 44.75 25.58 -13.17
CA ALA A 3 43.41 25.28 -12.72
C ALA A 3 43.27 23.75 -12.71
N GLY A 4 43.24 23.18 -11.53
CA GLY A 4 42.82 21.81 -11.35
C GLY A 4 41.34 21.72 -11.68
N ASN A 5 41.02 21.03 -12.74
CA ASN A 5 39.70 20.54 -12.98
C ASN A 5 39.44 19.42 -11.97
N ASP A 6 38.86 19.77 -10.86
CA ASP A 6 38.17 18.79 -10.05
C ASP A 6 36.83 18.52 -10.75
N ASP A 7 36.88 17.65 -11.74
CA ASP A 7 35.72 16.96 -12.24
C ASP A 7 35.28 15.94 -11.17
N GLN A 8 34.86 16.47 -10.05
CA GLN A 8 34.05 15.69 -9.12
C GLN A 8 32.66 15.72 -9.72
N GLY A 9 32.34 14.61 -10.37
CA GLY A 9 30.98 14.40 -10.84
C GLY A 9 30.02 14.80 -9.75
N GLU A 10 29.26 15.85 -10.02
CA GLU A 10 28.23 16.33 -9.11
C GLU A 10 27.26 15.17 -8.89
N HIS A 11 27.53 14.36 -7.87
CA HIS A 11 26.54 13.44 -7.37
C HIS A 11 25.44 14.31 -6.73
N TRP A 12 24.41 14.57 -7.52
CA TRP A 12 23.26 15.31 -7.04
C TRP A 12 22.64 14.56 -5.85
N MET A 13 22.72 15.20 -4.70
CA MET A 13 22.04 14.71 -3.51
C MET A 13 20.54 14.92 -3.67
N ILE A 14 19.81 13.82 -3.78
CA ILE A 14 18.35 13.82 -3.83
C ILE A 14 17.84 13.68 -2.40
N LYS A 15 16.91 14.54 -2.02
CA LYS A 15 16.27 14.46 -0.72
C LYS A 15 15.10 13.50 -0.79
N VAL A 16 15.06 12.54 0.13
CA VAL A 16 14.00 11.52 0.20
C VAL A 16 13.50 11.37 1.63
N THR A 17 12.25 10.94 1.76
CA THR A 17 11.67 10.50 3.01
C THR A 17 11.10 9.10 2.86
N GLY A 18 11.25 8.28 3.89
CA GLY A 18 10.73 6.91 3.90
C GLY A 18 9.35 6.85 4.53
N VAL A 19 8.38 6.34 3.81
CA VAL A 19 6.99 6.22 4.22
C VAL A 19 6.55 4.76 4.22
N ARG A 20 5.89 4.34 5.28
CA ARG A 20 5.30 3.01 5.39
C ARG A 20 3.78 3.14 5.38
N PHE A 21 3.16 2.33 4.54
CA PHE A 21 1.71 2.22 4.52
C PHE A 21 1.26 1.21 5.56
N ARG A 22 0.08 1.40 6.10
CA ARG A 22 -0.45 0.63 7.23
C ARG A 22 -0.41 -0.89 7.07
N GLN A 23 -0.42 -1.39 5.84
CA GLN A 23 -0.54 -2.82 5.57
C GLN A 23 0.71 -3.43 4.95
N ALA A 24 1.67 -2.63 4.61
CA ALA A 24 2.94 -3.09 4.08
C ALA A 24 4.05 -2.75 5.06
N GLY A 25 4.81 -3.73 5.49
CA GLY A 25 5.97 -3.51 6.33
C GLY A 25 7.12 -2.81 5.61
N LYS A 26 7.06 -2.72 4.29
CA LYS A 26 8.07 -2.08 3.46
C LYS A 26 8.01 -0.56 3.56
N VAL A 27 9.17 0.07 3.59
CA VAL A 27 9.33 1.51 3.51
C VAL A 27 9.55 1.90 2.05
N TYR A 28 8.75 2.83 1.57
CA TYR A 28 8.88 3.42 0.23
C TYR A 28 9.40 4.83 0.33
N TYR A 29 10.21 5.24 -0.63
CA TYR A 29 10.84 6.55 -0.62
C TYR A 29 10.10 7.51 -1.55
N PHE A 30 9.90 8.73 -1.03
CA PHE A 30 9.21 9.82 -1.73
C PHE A 30 10.02 11.10 -1.65
N ASP A 31 9.73 12.02 -2.55
CA ASP A 31 10.26 13.38 -2.48
C ASP A 31 9.50 14.15 -1.37
N PRO A 32 10.17 14.57 -0.31
CA PRO A 32 9.50 15.28 0.78
C PRO A 32 9.13 16.72 0.43
N LYS A 33 9.56 17.21 -0.73
CA LYS A 33 9.41 18.63 -1.10
C LYS A 33 9.99 19.52 0.00
N ASN A 34 9.30 20.60 0.33
CA ASN A 34 9.71 21.53 1.39
C ASN A 34 8.99 21.29 2.72
N LEU A 35 8.42 20.12 2.89
CA LEU A 35 7.65 19.76 4.07
C LEU A 35 8.57 19.41 5.22
N LYS A 36 8.21 19.87 6.41
CA LYS A 36 8.87 19.46 7.66
C LYS A 36 8.25 18.15 8.13
N LEU A 37 8.96 17.07 7.90
CA LEU A 37 8.51 15.73 8.24
C LEU A 37 9.40 15.15 9.33
N GLU A 38 8.79 14.56 10.33
CA GLU A 38 9.44 13.87 11.41
C GLU A 38 9.02 12.40 11.41
N ARG A 39 9.81 11.56 12.05
CA ARG A 39 9.43 10.17 12.25
C ARG A 39 8.13 10.12 13.03
N GLY A 40 7.15 9.37 12.50
CA GLY A 40 5.81 9.29 13.06
C GLY A 40 4.81 10.27 12.44
N SER A 41 5.27 11.24 11.66
CA SER A 41 4.35 12.11 10.91
C SER A 41 3.51 11.32 9.93
N HIS A 42 2.25 11.67 9.81
CA HIS A 42 1.35 11.08 8.81
C HIS A 42 1.29 11.96 7.58
N VAL A 43 1.35 11.35 6.41
CA VAL A 43 1.42 12.07 5.14
C VAL A 43 0.47 11.47 4.12
N ILE A 44 0.07 12.31 3.18
CA ILE A 44 -0.68 11.90 2.00
C ILE A 44 0.26 11.88 0.82
N VAL A 45 0.33 10.75 0.16
CA VAL A 45 1.22 10.53 -0.99
C VAL A 45 0.44 10.04 -2.20
N GLU A 46 0.99 10.28 -3.38
CA GLU A 46 0.47 9.70 -4.60
C GLU A 46 1.31 8.48 -5.00
N THR A 47 0.63 7.38 -5.24
CA THR A 47 1.26 6.14 -5.68
C THR A 47 0.63 5.67 -6.99
N ALA A 48 1.19 4.61 -7.58
CA ALA A 48 0.58 3.99 -8.77
C ALA A 48 -0.86 3.50 -8.52
N ARG A 49 -1.22 3.29 -7.26
CA ARG A 49 -2.56 2.86 -6.84
C ARG A 49 -3.50 4.01 -6.52
N GLY A 50 -3.04 5.24 -6.62
CA GLY A 50 -3.78 6.44 -6.27
C GLY A 50 -3.24 7.13 -5.04
N ILE A 51 -4.09 7.90 -4.38
CA ILE A 51 -3.73 8.63 -3.18
C ILE A 51 -3.79 7.71 -1.97
N GLU A 52 -2.73 7.71 -1.17
CA GLU A 52 -2.62 6.85 0.00
C GLU A 52 -2.15 7.63 1.23
N TYR A 53 -2.57 7.15 2.39
CA TYR A 53 -2.16 7.64 3.69
C TYR A 53 -1.00 6.79 4.20
N GLY A 54 0.06 7.42 4.65
CA GLY A 54 1.22 6.71 5.16
C GLY A 54 1.85 7.38 6.37
N THR A 55 2.78 6.68 6.99
CA THR A 55 3.53 7.16 8.17
C THR A 55 4.99 7.29 7.83
N VAL A 56 5.59 8.42 8.16
CA VAL A 56 7.02 8.66 7.98
C VAL A 56 7.81 7.80 8.95
N ILE A 57 8.64 6.94 8.42
CA ILE A 57 9.55 6.08 9.18
C ILE A 57 10.98 6.60 9.11
N VAL A 58 11.36 7.12 7.94
CA VAL A 58 12.68 7.75 7.74
C VAL A 58 12.47 9.24 7.47
N PRO A 59 12.90 10.12 8.38
CA PRO A 59 12.83 11.56 8.15
C PRO A 59 13.57 11.98 6.89
N PRO A 60 13.27 13.14 6.30
CA PRO A 60 13.94 13.61 5.10
C PRO A 60 15.46 13.57 5.24
N LYS A 61 16.12 12.91 4.30
CA LYS A 61 17.57 12.80 4.22
C LYS A 61 18.05 12.88 2.79
N GLY A 62 19.31 13.30 2.60
CA GLY A 62 19.95 13.28 1.28
C GLY A 62 20.50 11.89 0.98
N ILE A 63 20.26 11.42 -0.22
CA ILE A 63 20.87 10.22 -0.76
C ILE A 63 21.41 10.51 -2.16
N THR A 64 22.32 9.66 -2.64
CA THR A 64 22.80 9.76 -4.02
C THR A 64 21.73 9.27 -4.99
N ASP A 65 21.71 9.83 -6.19
CA ASP A 65 20.73 9.44 -7.21
C ASP A 65 20.84 7.97 -7.64
N ASP A 66 22.00 7.33 -7.41
CA ASP A 66 22.21 5.90 -7.67
C ASP A 66 21.32 5.00 -6.79
N GLU A 67 20.94 5.48 -5.62
CA GLU A 67 20.15 4.74 -4.65
C GLU A 67 18.64 4.87 -4.85
N VAL A 68 18.21 5.75 -5.75
CA VAL A 68 16.80 6.07 -5.97
C VAL A 68 16.32 5.40 -7.26
N VAL A 69 15.19 4.72 -7.14
CA VAL A 69 14.46 4.25 -8.32
C VAL A 69 13.61 5.40 -8.85
N GLN A 70 14.01 5.93 -10.00
CA GLN A 70 13.27 7.00 -10.68
C GLN A 70 12.06 6.45 -11.44
N PRO A 71 10.99 7.23 -11.60
CA PRO A 71 10.76 8.57 -11.05
C PRO A 71 10.31 8.55 -9.58
N LEU A 72 10.86 9.46 -8.80
CA LEU A 72 10.50 9.61 -7.39
C LEU A 72 9.18 10.39 -7.29
N LYS A 73 8.17 9.78 -6.71
CA LYS A 73 6.90 10.45 -6.47
C LYS A 73 6.98 11.34 -5.24
N ALA A 74 6.16 12.37 -5.21
CA ALA A 74 6.20 13.37 -4.16
C ALA A 74 5.19 13.08 -3.04
N VAL A 75 5.55 13.49 -1.83
CA VAL A 75 4.58 13.68 -0.74
C VAL A 75 3.70 14.86 -1.10
N ILE A 76 2.38 14.67 -1.11
CA ILE A 76 1.43 15.72 -1.46
C ILE A 76 1.32 16.74 -0.33
N ARG A 77 1.12 16.24 0.89
CA ARG A 77 0.93 17.09 2.08
C ARG A 77 1.06 16.26 3.35
N VAL A 78 1.21 16.95 4.47
CA VAL A 78 1.06 16.34 5.79
C VAL A 78 -0.43 16.04 6.01
N ALA A 79 -0.72 14.90 6.63
CA ALA A 79 -2.10 14.53 6.92
C ALA A 79 -2.74 15.50 7.91
N THR A 80 -3.97 15.88 7.63
CA THR A 80 -4.79 16.70 8.52
C THR A 80 -5.50 15.81 9.54
N PRO A 81 -6.05 16.36 10.63
CA PRO A 81 -6.89 15.58 11.55
C PRO A 81 -8.10 14.92 10.86
N GLU A 82 -8.60 15.52 9.80
CA GLU A 82 -9.66 14.90 8.99
C GLU A 82 -9.15 13.68 8.22
N ASP A 83 -7.95 13.75 7.68
CA ASP A 83 -7.32 12.59 7.03
C ASP A 83 -7.16 11.44 8.01
N ASP A 84 -6.74 11.72 9.23
CA ASP A 84 -6.59 10.71 10.29
C ASP A 84 -7.94 10.06 10.61
N ARG A 85 -9.02 10.82 10.62
CA ARG A 85 -10.38 10.29 10.84
C ARG A 85 -10.84 9.44 9.66
N ILE A 86 -10.54 9.83 8.44
CA ILE A 86 -10.86 9.05 7.24
C ILE A 86 -10.15 7.70 7.29
N GLU A 87 -8.88 7.70 7.63
CA GLU A 87 -8.09 6.48 7.77
C GLU A 87 -8.66 5.56 8.84
N GLU A 88 -8.97 6.09 10.00
CA GLU A 88 -9.58 5.33 11.09
C GLU A 88 -10.96 4.77 10.71
N ARG A 89 -11.77 5.57 10.04
CA ARG A 89 -13.08 5.15 9.53
C ARG A 89 -12.93 4.03 8.50
N ASN A 90 -11.93 4.11 7.63
CA ASN A 90 -11.65 3.07 6.66
C ASN A 90 -11.28 1.76 7.34
N HIS A 91 -10.50 1.81 8.42
CA HIS A 91 -10.17 0.62 9.22
C HIS A 91 -11.43 -0.07 9.77
N GLU A 92 -12.36 0.70 10.30
CA GLU A 92 -13.61 0.16 10.84
C GLU A 92 -14.49 -0.43 9.73
N LYS A 93 -14.59 0.25 8.61
CA LYS A 93 -15.32 -0.24 7.44
C LYS A 93 -14.72 -1.54 6.89
N GLU A 94 -13.40 -1.68 6.92
CA GLU A 94 -12.71 -2.87 6.44
C GLU A 94 -13.03 -4.09 7.29
N LYS A 95 -13.15 -3.94 8.60
CA LYS A 95 -13.55 -5.03 9.49
C LYS A 95 -14.95 -5.54 9.16
N GLU A 96 -15.87 -4.64 8.93
CA GLU A 96 -17.23 -4.98 8.52
C GLU A 96 -17.27 -5.60 7.13
N ALA A 97 -16.53 -5.02 6.19
CA ALA A 97 -16.43 -5.54 4.83
C ALA A 97 -15.86 -6.96 4.81
N TYR A 98 -14.87 -7.23 5.65
CA TYR A 98 -14.30 -8.55 5.80
C TYR A 98 -15.36 -9.58 6.23
N LYS A 99 -16.14 -9.27 7.25
CA LYS A 99 -17.21 -10.13 7.74
C LYS A 99 -18.27 -10.39 6.68
N ILE A 100 -18.71 -9.35 6.01
CA ILE A 100 -19.74 -9.46 4.95
C ILE A 100 -19.20 -10.30 3.79
N CYS A 101 -17.96 -10.09 3.39
CA CYS A 101 -17.34 -10.88 2.31
C CYS A 101 -17.25 -12.36 2.68
N LEU A 102 -16.91 -12.69 3.93
CA LEU A 102 -16.91 -14.09 4.39
C LEU A 102 -18.28 -14.74 4.25
N GLU A 103 -19.33 -14.04 4.64
CA GLU A 103 -20.71 -14.52 4.51
C GLU A 103 -21.09 -14.74 3.05
N LYS A 104 -20.70 -13.84 2.16
CA LYS A 104 -20.98 -13.94 0.73
C LYS A 104 -20.20 -15.08 0.08
N ILE A 105 -18.95 -15.29 0.46
CA ILE A 105 -18.15 -16.44 -0.02
C ILE A 105 -18.84 -17.75 0.34
N GLU A 106 -19.32 -17.87 1.56
CA GLU A 106 -20.04 -19.04 2.04
C GLU A 106 -21.36 -19.21 1.28
N LYS A 107 -22.12 -18.14 1.11
CA LYS A 107 -23.38 -18.15 0.37
C LYS A 107 -23.20 -18.63 -1.07
N HIS A 108 -22.14 -18.20 -1.74
CA HIS A 108 -21.86 -18.60 -3.11
C HIS A 108 -21.11 -19.94 -3.21
N GLY A 109 -20.75 -20.55 -2.08
CA GLY A 109 -20.09 -21.85 -2.05
C GLY A 109 -18.73 -21.87 -2.73
N LEU A 110 -17.98 -20.80 -2.65
CA LEU A 110 -16.67 -20.68 -3.30
C LEU A 110 -15.55 -21.27 -2.46
N ALA A 111 -14.68 -22.05 -3.10
CA ALA A 111 -13.51 -22.66 -2.47
C ALA A 111 -12.35 -21.65 -2.40
N MET A 112 -12.51 -20.61 -1.63
CA MET A 112 -11.51 -19.56 -1.45
C MET A 112 -11.43 -19.14 0.02
N LYS A 113 -10.26 -18.68 0.43
CA LYS A 113 -10.02 -18.15 1.78
C LYS A 113 -9.76 -16.65 1.71
N LEU A 114 -10.59 -15.87 2.35
CA LEU A 114 -10.38 -14.44 2.46
C LEU A 114 -9.26 -14.14 3.45
N VAL A 115 -8.31 -13.33 3.03
CA VAL A 115 -7.16 -12.94 3.85
C VAL A 115 -7.36 -11.54 4.43
N GLN A 116 -7.80 -10.60 3.59
CA GLN A 116 -7.86 -9.19 3.97
C GLN A 116 -8.82 -8.39 3.10
N ALA A 117 -9.41 -7.36 3.70
CA ALA A 117 -10.18 -6.34 3.02
C ALA A 117 -9.49 -4.98 3.20
N GLU A 118 -9.41 -4.19 2.15
CA GLU A 118 -8.74 -2.89 2.16
C GLU A 118 -9.53 -1.86 1.35
N TYR A 119 -9.86 -0.73 1.97
CA TYR A 119 -10.37 0.43 1.26
C TYR A 119 -9.21 1.30 0.80
N THR A 120 -9.29 1.82 -0.42
CA THR A 120 -8.40 2.92 -0.83
C THR A 120 -8.73 4.15 0.01
N PHE A 121 -7.74 5.02 0.22
CA PHE A 121 -7.91 6.21 1.06
C PHE A 121 -9.05 7.11 0.59
N ASP A 122 -9.22 7.24 -0.73
CA ASP A 122 -10.30 8.01 -1.34
C ASP A 122 -11.66 7.31 -1.35
N ASN A 123 -11.75 6.10 -0.81
CA ASN A 123 -12.96 5.25 -0.79
C ASN A 123 -13.53 4.89 -2.17
N ASN A 124 -12.74 5.04 -3.23
CA ASN A 124 -13.18 4.73 -4.58
C ASN A 124 -13.17 3.23 -4.90
N LYS A 125 -12.41 2.46 -4.14
CA LYS A 125 -12.24 1.05 -4.40
C LYS A 125 -12.14 0.26 -3.09
N LEU A 126 -12.73 -0.92 -3.09
CA LEU A 126 -12.61 -1.90 -2.01
C LEU A 126 -11.92 -3.14 -2.57
N LEU A 127 -10.80 -3.50 -1.98
CA LEU A 127 -9.95 -4.60 -2.40
C LEU A 127 -10.11 -5.77 -1.42
N PHE A 128 -10.29 -6.97 -1.96
CA PHE A 128 -10.28 -8.20 -1.16
C PHE A 128 -9.15 -9.08 -1.63
N TYR A 129 -8.30 -9.48 -0.71
CA TYR A 129 -7.20 -10.42 -0.96
C TYR A 129 -7.60 -11.80 -0.48
N PHE A 130 -7.38 -12.79 -1.33
CA PHE A 130 -7.76 -14.16 -1.03
C PHE A 130 -6.76 -15.17 -1.56
N THR A 131 -6.79 -16.39 -0.98
CA THR A 131 -6.06 -17.55 -1.49
C THR A 131 -7.04 -18.60 -1.98
N ALA A 132 -6.64 -19.36 -2.99
CA ALA A 132 -7.42 -20.47 -3.52
C ALA A 132 -6.50 -21.45 -4.24
N ASP A 133 -6.89 -22.71 -4.29
CA ASP A 133 -6.10 -23.76 -4.93
C ASP A 133 -6.23 -23.78 -6.45
N GLY A 134 -7.14 -23.01 -7.02
CA GLY A 134 -7.39 -23.00 -8.43
C GLY A 134 -8.13 -21.76 -8.90
N ARG A 135 -8.67 -21.82 -10.10
CA ARG A 135 -9.49 -20.75 -10.64
C ARG A 135 -10.85 -20.73 -9.96
N ILE A 136 -11.26 -19.53 -9.59
CA ILE A 136 -12.57 -19.27 -9.00
C ILE A 136 -13.37 -18.36 -9.94
N ASP A 137 -14.64 -18.65 -10.15
CA ASP A 137 -15.54 -17.74 -10.86
C ASP A 137 -16.16 -16.77 -9.85
N PHE A 138 -15.71 -15.51 -9.89
CA PHE A 138 -16.13 -14.47 -8.96
C PHE A 138 -17.28 -13.61 -9.45
N ARG A 139 -17.77 -13.79 -10.67
CA ARG A 139 -18.70 -12.84 -11.29
C ARG A 139 -19.91 -12.54 -10.42
N GLU A 140 -20.53 -13.56 -9.86
CA GLU A 140 -21.69 -13.39 -8.97
C GLU A 140 -21.30 -12.79 -7.62
N LEU A 141 -20.15 -13.20 -7.08
CA LEU A 141 -19.63 -12.64 -5.83
C LEU A 141 -19.34 -11.15 -5.97
N VAL A 142 -18.66 -10.73 -7.05
CA VAL A 142 -18.36 -9.32 -7.32
C VAL A 142 -19.64 -8.49 -7.44
N LYS A 143 -20.64 -8.98 -8.15
CA LYS A 143 -21.93 -8.30 -8.28
C LYS A 143 -22.62 -8.12 -6.92
N ASP A 144 -22.61 -9.16 -6.12
CA ASP A 144 -23.23 -9.15 -4.80
C ASP A 144 -22.51 -8.15 -3.88
N LEU A 145 -21.18 -8.21 -3.82
CA LEU A 145 -20.38 -7.28 -3.03
C LEU A 145 -20.55 -5.82 -3.50
N ALA A 146 -20.55 -5.59 -4.80
CA ALA A 146 -20.75 -4.25 -5.36
C ALA A 146 -22.13 -3.69 -4.99
N SER A 147 -23.16 -4.51 -4.96
CA SER A 147 -24.49 -4.07 -4.57
C SER A 147 -24.60 -3.71 -3.09
N VAL A 148 -23.86 -4.41 -2.23
CA VAL A 148 -23.83 -4.14 -0.78
C VAL A 148 -23.02 -2.90 -0.45
N PHE A 149 -21.83 -2.79 -1.00
CA PHE A 149 -20.89 -1.71 -0.67
C PHE A 149 -21.04 -0.46 -1.53
N ARG A 150 -21.68 -0.57 -2.68
CA ARG A 150 -21.89 0.54 -3.63
C ARG A 150 -20.59 1.22 -4.03
N THR A 151 -19.53 0.45 -4.14
CA THR A 151 -18.22 0.90 -4.54
C THR A 151 -17.59 -0.11 -5.48
N ARG A 152 -16.52 0.29 -6.15
CA ARG A 152 -15.79 -0.60 -7.04
C ARG A 152 -15.13 -1.70 -6.24
N ILE A 153 -15.40 -2.95 -6.61
CA ILE A 153 -14.84 -4.14 -5.95
C ILE A 153 -13.73 -4.72 -6.82
N GLU A 154 -12.62 -5.02 -6.19
CA GLU A 154 -11.52 -5.72 -6.84
C GLU A 154 -11.12 -6.92 -5.97
N LEU A 155 -11.10 -8.11 -6.58
CA LEU A 155 -10.66 -9.34 -5.94
C LEU A 155 -9.27 -9.70 -6.43
N ARG A 156 -8.33 -9.89 -5.51
CA ARG A 156 -6.95 -10.26 -5.84
C ARG A 156 -6.59 -11.58 -5.22
N GLN A 157 -6.25 -12.54 -6.07
CA GLN A 157 -5.71 -13.80 -5.60
C GLN A 157 -4.23 -13.64 -5.28
N ILE A 158 -3.85 -14.11 -4.09
CA ILE A 158 -2.48 -14.10 -3.62
C ILE A 158 -2.01 -15.53 -3.36
N GLY A 159 -0.70 -15.74 -3.39
CA GLY A 159 -0.12 -17.03 -3.04
C GLY A 159 -0.10 -17.25 -1.52
N VAL A 160 -0.01 -18.50 -1.08
CA VAL A 160 0.06 -18.85 0.34
C VAL A 160 1.24 -18.16 1.04
N ARG A 161 2.36 -18.00 0.35
CA ARG A 161 3.53 -17.27 0.87
C ARG A 161 3.24 -15.79 1.07
N ASP A 162 2.45 -15.21 0.18
CA ASP A 162 2.06 -13.79 0.26
C ASP A 162 1.07 -13.56 1.39
N GLU A 163 0.20 -14.52 1.68
CA GLU A 163 -0.67 -14.49 2.84
C GLU A 163 0.13 -14.32 4.13
N THR A 164 1.20 -15.09 4.28
CA THR A 164 2.09 -14.99 5.44
C THR A 164 2.75 -13.63 5.53
N LYS A 165 3.17 -13.06 4.40
CA LYS A 165 3.75 -11.71 4.35
C LYS A 165 2.75 -10.64 4.77
N ILE A 166 1.50 -10.73 4.33
CA ILE A 166 0.44 -9.79 4.69
C ILE A 166 0.18 -9.84 6.19
N LEU A 167 -0.02 -11.02 6.73
CA LEU A 167 -0.26 -11.22 8.17
C LEU A 167 0.99 -10.92 9.00
N GLY A 168 2.16 -11.31 8.51
CA GLY A 168 3.43 -11.06 9.16
C GLY A 168 3.82 -9.60 9.23
N GLY A 169 3.41 -8.80 8.25
CA GLY A 169 3.62 -7.35 8.25
C GLY A 169 2.91 -6.64 9.40
N ILE A 170 1.93 -7.30 10.03
CA ILE A 170 1.15 -6.73 11.12
C ILE A 170 1.75 -7.06 12.50
N GLY A 171 2.69 -7.97 12.62
CA GLY A 171 3.28 -8.18 13.93
C GLY A 171 4.11 -9.43 14.16
N ILE A 172 4.04 -10.43 13.33
CA ILE A 172 4.75 -11.68 13.60
C ILE A 172 6.27 -11.53 13.42
N CYS A 173 6.70 -10.76 12.44
CA CYS A 173 8.12 -10.57 12.16
C CYS A 173 8.71 -9.31 12.80
N GLY A 174 7.92 -8.28 13.07
CA GLY A 174 8.40 -6.98 13.54
C GLY A 174 9.51 -6.35 12.68
N ARG A 175 9.83 -6.95 11.56
CA ARG A 175 10.90 -6.53 10.64
C ARG A 175 10.31 -6.01 9.34
N PRO A 176 10.56 -4.74 9.00
CA PRO A 176 10.08 -4.18 7.73
C PRO A 176 10.55 -4.95 6.49
N LEU A 177 11.67 -5.64 6.60
CA LEU A 177 12.30 -6.38 5.50
C LEU A 177 11.51 -7.61 5.04
N CYS A 178 10.67 -8.18 5.91
CA CYS A 178 9.90 -9.38 5.56
C CYS A 178 8.82 -9.10 4.51
N CYS A 179 8.42 -7.86 4.35
CA CYS A 179 7.38 -7.44 3.40
C CYS A 179 7.97 -6.63 2.24
N HIS A 180 9.26 -6.76 2.01
CA HIS A 180 10.01 -5.94 1.08
C HIS A 180 9.43 -5.91 -0.35
N THR A 181 8.88 -7.01 -0.80
CA THR A 181 8.36 -7.16 -2.16
C THR A 181 6.84 -7.21 -2.21
N PHE A 182 6.17 -6.96 -1.11
CA PHE A 182 4.73 -7.13 -0.95
C PHE A 182 3.91 -6.48 -2.08
N LEU A 183 4.18 -5.22 -2.41
CA LEU A 183 3.42 -4.50 -3.44
C LEU A 183 3.93 -4.73 -4.86
N THR A 184 5.14 -5.24 -5.02
CA THR A 184 5.73 -5.50 -6.34
C THR A 184 5.48 -6.92 -6.84
N GLU A 185 5.30 -7.87 -5.92
CA GLU A 185 5.05 -9.28 -6.25
C GLU A 185 3.58 -9.59 -6.50
N PHE A 186 2.66 -8.71 -6.13
CA PHE A 186 1.27 -8.87 -6.47
C PHE A 186 1.05 -8.56 -7.93
N ALA A 187 1.33 -9.55 -8.77
CA ALA A 187 0.75 -9.53 -10.09
C ALA A 187 -0.77 -9.62 -9.91
N PRO A 188 -1.54 -8.61 -10.27
CA PRO A 188 -2.99 -8.74 -10.21
C PRO A 188 -3.38 -9.87 -11.14
N VAL A 189 -4.00 -10.89 -10.59
CA VAL A 189 -4.68 -11.87 -11.43
C VAL A 189 -5.82 -11.10 -12.06
N SER A 190 -5.66 -10.77 -13.33
CA SER A 190 -6.69 -10.09 -14.08
C SER A 190 -7.91 -11.00 -14.14
N ILE A 191 -8.91 -10.60 -13.39
CA ILE A 191 -10.23 -11.21 -13.47
C ILE A 191 -10.91 -10.59 -14.68
N LYS A 192 -10.81 -11.25 -15.78
CA LYS A 192 -11.61 -10.91 -16.95
C LYS A 192 -12.87 -11.74 -16.95
#